data_c557337a87cc619b20f462bb78c345be
#
_entry.id   c557337a87cc619b20f462bb78c345be
#
_cell.length_a   1.000
_cell.length_b   1.000
_cell.length_c   1.000
_cell.angle_alpha   90.00
_cell.angle_beta   90.00
_cell.angle_gamma   90.00
#
_symmetry.space_group_name_H-M   'P 1'
#
loop_
_entity.id
_entity.type
_entity.pdbx_description
1 polymer ?
#
loop_
_entity_poly.entity_id
_entity_poly.type
_entity_poly.pdbx_seq_one_letter_code
_entity_poly.pdbx_strand_id
1 'polypeptide(L)'
;KIDVYKIMGTSTPAGRTSEDGEPAGDTIKSLILENWDKYEKLSIYFEGVVQMTRPFVDEAFAKVLETHSLDEFNQKLHFPDSNDRIVKSLNDAIKLRLKIIKMHKEREQQA
;
A
#
# COMPACT_ATOMS: atom_id res chain seq x y z
N LYS A 1 -14.05 3.52 -2.55
CA LYS A 1 -13.11 4.39 -3.25
C LYS A 1 -12.17 5.07 -2.27
N ILE A 2 -10.87 4.85 -2.44
CA ILE A 2 -9.84 5.46 -1.61
C ILE A 2 -9.08 6.49 -2.45
N ASP A 3 -9.19 7.76 -2.07
CA ASP A 3 -8.54 8.87 -2.77
C ASP A 3 -7.31 9.29 -1.98
N VAL A 4 -6.14 8.86 -2.45
CA VAL A 4 -4.88 9.06 -1.73
C VAL A 4 -4.55 10.54 -1.54
N TYR A 5 -4.73 11.35 -2.58
CA TYR A 5 -4.45 12.78 -2.49
C TYR A 5 -5.32 13.48 -1.43
N LYS A 6 -6.61 13.19 -1.41
CA LYS A 6 -7.53 13.80 -0.45
C LYS A 6 -7.20 13.38 0.98
N ILE A 7 -6.89 12.12 1.18
CA ILE A 7 -6.59 11.58 2.52
C ILE A 7 -5.27 12.14 3.03
N MET A 8 -4.25 12.13 2.19
CA MET A 8 -2.92 12.56 2.60
C MET A 8 -2.76 14.08 2.64
N GLY A 9 -3.56 14.81 1.87
CA GLY A 9 -3.50 16.28 1.82
C GLY A 9 -2.23 16.82 1.19
N THR A 10 -1.53 16.02 0.39
CA THR A 10 -0.27 16.41 -0.25
C THR A 10 -0.10 15.68 -1.58
N SER A 11 0.58 16.32 -2.53
CA SER A 11 0.93 15.69 -3.80
C SER A 11 2.14 14.76 -3.69
N THR A 12 2.82 14.75 -2.52
CA THR A 12 4.02 13.94 -2.28
C THR A 12 3.89 13.14 -0.97
N PRO A 13 2.95 12.19 -0.91
CA PRO A 13 2.75 11.40 0.31
C PRO A 13 4.04 10.73 0.79
N ALA A 14 4.27 10.76 2.11
CA ALA A 14 5.49 10.27 2.73
C ALA A 14 5.21 9.69 4.11
N GLY A 15 6.17 8.86 4.59
CA GLY A 15 6.16 8.36 5.96
C GLY A 15 5.32 7.10 6.18
N ARG A 16 5.71 6.34 7.18
CA ARG A 16 5.05 5.08 7.54
C ARG A 16 3.96 5.27 8.58
N THR A 17 4.26 6.03 9.62
CA THR A 17 3.42 6.13 10.82
C THR A 17 2.86 7.52 10.97
N SER A 18 1.53 7.60 11.13
CA SER A 18 0.85 8.88 11.36
C SER A 18 1.29 9.47 12.71
N GLU A 19 1.53 10.78 12.71
CA GLU A 19 1.98 11.53 13.90
C GLU A 19 1.21 12.85 14.00
N ASP A 20 0.84 13.22 15.22
CA ASP A 20 0.22 14.53 15.51
C ASP A 20 -0.94 14.88 14.60
N GLY A 21 -1.76 13.88 14.23
CA GLY A 21 -2.89 14.09 13.35
C GLY A 21 -2.54 14.12 11.87
N GLU A 22 -1.25 14.06 11.52
CA GLU A 22 -0.82 14.02 10.12
C GLU A 22 -0.90 12.58 9.60
N PRO A 23 -1.62 12.33 8.49
CA PRO A 23 -1.72 10.97 7.95
C PRO A 23 -0.41 10.50 7.32
N ALA A 24 -0.25 9.18 7.27
CA ALA A 24 0.91 8.54 6.65
C ALA A 24 0.48 7.23 5.99
N GLY A 25 1.44 6.36 5.66
CA GLY A 25 1.15 5.09 5.01
C GLY A 25 0.19 4.21 5.80
N ASP A 26 0.33 4.19 7.13
CA ASP A 26 -0.54 3.40 8.00
C ASP A 26 -2.02 3.83 7.91
N THR A 27 -2.28 5.10 7.60
CA THR A 27 -3.65 5.60 7.41
C THR A 27 -4.31 4.92 6.21
N ILE A 28 -3.59 4.84 5.09
CA ILE A 28 -4.09 4.18 3.88
C ILE A 28 -4.22 2.67 4.12
N LYS A 29 -3.22 2.04 4.73
CA LYS A 29 -3.26 0.61 5.05
C LYS A 29 -4.49 0.27 5.90
N SER A 30 -4.75 1.05 6.93
CA SER A 30 -5.92 0.83 7.80
C SER A 30 -7.23 0.91 7.04
N LEU A 31 -7.37 1.88 6.12
CA LEU A 31 -8.56 1.99 5.29
C LEU A 31 -8.74 0.78 4.38
N ILE A 32 -7.67 0.29 3.80
CA ILE A 32 -7.70 -0.91 2.94
C ILE A 32 -8.16 -2.12 3.76
N LEU A 33 -7.53 -2.35 4.90
CA LEU A 33 -7.82 -3.53 5.72
C LEU A 33 -9.20 -3.47 6.37
N GLU A 34 -9.63 -2.30 6.83
CA GLU A 34 -10.97 -2.11 7.41
C GLU A 34 -12.08 -2.36 6.41
N ASN A 35 -11.85 -2.07 5.13
CA ASN A 35 -12.84 -2.24 4.08
C ASN A 35 -12.67 -3.53 3.27
N TRP A 36 -11.69 -4.36 3.62
CA TRP A 36 -11.35 -5.55 2.84
C TRP A 36 -12.53 -6.50 2.66
N ASP A 37 -13.25 -6.78 3.73
CA ASP A 37 -14.37 -7.73 3.70
C ASP A 37 -15.71 -7.06 3.38
N LYS A 38 -15.76 -5.74 3.34
CA LYS A 38 -17.00 -4.99 3.11
C LYS A 38 -17.33 -4.83 1.63
N TYR A 39 -16.32 -4.85 0.77
CA TYR A 39 -16.47 -4.62 -0.66
C TYR A 39 -15.75 -5.71 -1.44
N GLU A 40 -16.32 -6.08 -2.58
CA GLU A 40 -15.70 -7.06 -3.49
C GLU A 40 -14.40 -6.50 -4.06
N LYS A 41 -14.40 -5.20 -4.42
CA LYS A 41 -13.25 -4.51 -4.97
C LYS A 41 -13.05 -3.16 -4.30
N LEU A 42 -11.79 -2.80 -4.11
CA LEU A 42 -11.41 -1.48 -3.59
C LEU A 42 -10.63 -0.74 -4.68
N SER A 43 -11.14 0.42 -5.08
CA SER A 43 -10.49 1.25 -6.09
C SER A 43 -9.69 2.35 -5.40
N ILE A 44 -8.42 2.44 -5.74
CA ILE A 44 -7.48 3.40 -5.17
C ILE A 44 -7.07 4.39 -6.25
N TYR A 45 -7.29 5.67 -5.98
CA TYR A 45 -7.06 6.76 -6.93
C TYR A 45 -5.90 7.62 -6.51
N PHE A 46 -5.09 8.02 -7.48
CA PHE A 46 -3.87 8.80 -7.27
C PHE A 46 -3.90 10.19 -7.90
N GLU A 47 -5.03 10.61 -8.47
CA GLU A 47 -5.12 11.95 -9.07
C GLU A 47 -4.68 13.02 -8.06
N GLY A 48 -3.74 13.86 -8.46
CA GLY A 48 -3.14 14.86 -7.59
C GLY A 48 -1.82 14.42 -6.96
N VAL A 49 -1.54 13.12 -6.94
CA VAL A 49 -0.27 12.59 -6.41
C VAL A 49 0.80 12.65 -7.50
N VAL A 50 1.90 13.34 -7.20
CA VAL A 50 3.03 13.49 -8.12
C VAL A 50 4.10 12.43 -7.84
N GLN A 51 4.40 12.21 -6.55
CA GLN A 51 5.46 11.30 -6.13
C GLN A 51 5.15 10.78 -4.74
N MET A 52 5.56 9.54 -4.47
CA MET A 52 5.40 8.90 -3.15
C MET A 52 6.76 8.41 -2.68
N THR A 53 7.04 8.52 -1.37
CA THR A 53 8.27 7.97 -0.81
C THR A 53 8.15 6.45 -0.69
N ARG A 54 9.29 5.75 -0.71
CA ARG A 54 9.32 4.29 -0.57
C ARG A 54 8.71 3.82 0.76
N PRO A 55 9.03 4.44 1.91
CA PRO A 55 8.40 4.04 3.17
C PRO A 55 6.89 4.17 3.14
N PHE A 56 6.36 5.23 2.52
CA PHE A 56 4.91 5.40 2.38
C PHE A 56 4.28 4.27 1.57
N VAL A 57 4.83 3.99 0.39
CA VAL A 57 4.28 2.96 -0.52
C VAL A 57 4.32 1.59 0.14
N ASP A 58 5.42 1.26 0.80
CA ASP A 58 5.56 -0.02 1.51
C ASP A 58 4.50 -0.15 2.61
N GLU A 59 4.38 0.86 3.46
CA GLU A 59 3.43 0.82 4.58
C GLU A 59 1.97 0.82 4.11
N ALA A 60 1.66 1.66 3.12
CA ALA A 60 0.28 1.83 2.65
C ALA A 60 -0.24 0.62 1.88
N PHE A 61 0.59 0.03 1.04
CA PHE A 61 0.15 -1.00 0.07
C PHE A 61 0.87 -2.33 0.23
N ALA A 62 2.20 -2.34 0.21
CA ALA A 62 2.96 -3.59 0.18
C ALA A 62 2.79 -4.42 1.46
N LYS A 63 2.66 -3.79 2.61
CA LYS A 63 2.46 -4.50 3.88
C LYS A 63 1.14 -5.24 3.98
N VAL A 64 0.18 -4.94 3.10
CA VAL A 64 -1.06 -5.72 3.02
C VAL A 64 -0.74 -7.20 2.73
N LEU A 65 0.39 -7.45 2.05
CA LEU A 65 0.84 -8.81 1.74
C LEU A 65 1.30 -9.61 2.96
N GLU A 66 1.44 -8.98 4.12
CA GLU A 66 1.71 -9.70 5.37
C GLU A 66 0.51 -10.51 5.85
N THR A 67 -0.70 -10.10 5.47
CA THR A 67 -1.94 -10.75 5.90
C THR A 67 -2.80 -11.28 4.75
N HIS A 68 -2.47 -10.93 3.51
CA HIS A 68 -3.19 -11.38 2.32
C HIS A 68 -2.19 -11.80 1.24
N SER A 69 -2.56 -12.79 0.43
CA SER A 69 -1.70 -13.25 -0.66
C SER A 69 -1.64 -12.21 -1.80
N LEU A 70 -0.66 -12.37 -2.68
CA LEU A 70 -0.57 -11.52 -3.88
C LEU A 70 -1.80 -11.69 -4.78
N ASP A 71 -2.31 -12.90 -4.90
CA ASP A 71 -3.53 -13.15 -5.68
C ASP A 71 -4.72 -12.42 -5.09
N GLU A 72 -4.89 -12.47 -3.76
CA GLU A 72 -5.94 -11.73 -3.06
C GLU A 72 -5.79 -10.22 -3.26
N PHE A 73 -4.55 -9.73 -3.15
CA PHE A 73 -4.22 -8.32 -3.37
C PHE A 73 -4.65 -7.88 -4.78
N ASN A 74 -4.26 -8.64 -5.80
CA ASN A 74 -4.57 -8.32 -7.19
C ASN A 74 -6.06 -8.39 -7.52
N GLN A 75 -6.79 -9.27 -6.86
CA GLN A 75 -8.24 -9.36 -7.04
C GLN A 75 -8.99 -8.23 -6.33
N LYS A 76 -8.50 -7.84 -5.17
CA LYS A 76 -9.18 -6.84 -4.33
C LYS A 76 -8.85 -5.41 -4.71
N LEU A 77 -7.57 -5.09 -4.93
CA LEU A 77 -7.13 -3.70 -5.14
C LEU A 77 -6.99 -3.36 -6.61
N HIS A 78 -7.60 -2.26 -7.00
CA HIS A 78 -7.56 -1.73 -8.37
C HIS A 78 -7.05 -0.30 -8.34
N PHE A 79 -6.28 0.07 -9.35
CA PHE A 79 -5.63 1.38 -9.44
C PHE A 79 -5.98 2.03 -10.79
N PRO A 80 -7.24 2.50 -10.94
CA PRO A 80 -7.77 2.89 -12.26
C PRO A 80 -7.04 4.04 -12.93
N ASP A 81 -6.48 4.98 -12.16
CA ASP A 81 -5.82 6.17 -12.70
C ASP A 81 -4.30 6.19 -12.48
N SER A 82 -3.69 5.03 -12.23
CA SER A 82 -2.25 4.94 -12.02
C SER A 82 -1.50 5.21 -13.34
N ASN A 83 -0.40 5.95 -13.22
CA ASN A 83 0.52 6.19 -14.34
C ASN A 83 1.76 5.30 -14.19
N ASP A 84 2.67 5.34 -15.17
CA ASP A 84 3.85 4.48 -15.18
C ASP A 84 4.73 4.66 -13.94
N ARG A 85 4.89 5.89 -13.45
CA ARG A 85 5.68 6.18 -12.24
C ARG A 85 5.07 5.52 -11.01
N ILE A 86 3.75 5.63 -10.85
CA ILE A 86 3.03 5.04 -9.72
C ILE A 86 3.07 3.51 -9.80
N VAL A 87 2.84 2.94 -10.98
CA VAL A 87 2.91 1.49 -11.19
C VAL A 87 4.29 0.98 -10.84
N LYS A 88 5.35 1.67 -11.26
CA LYS A 88 6.73 1.28 -10.92
C LYS A 88 6.96 1.31 -9.41
N SER A 89 6.51 2.37 -8.73
CA SER A 89 6.63 2.48 -7.28
C SER A 89 5.93 1.34 -6.55
N LEU A 90 4.71 1.01 -6.98
CA LEU A 90 3.94 -0.09 -6.40
C LEU A 90 4.64 -1.44 -6.64
N ASN A 91 5.07 -1.71 -7.87
CA ASN A 91 5.73 -2.97 -8.21
C ASN A 91 7.05 -3.15 -7.45
N ASP A 92 7.86 -2.10 -7.35
CA ASP A 92 9.14 -2.16 -6.63
C ASP A 92 8.91 -2.47 -5.14
N ALA A 93 7.93 -1.83 -4.53
CA ALA A 93 7.59 -2.05 -3.12
C ALA A 93 7.05 -3.46 -2.88
N ILE A 94 6.19 -3.94 -3.76
CA ILE A 94 5.61 -5.29 -3.67
C ILE A 94 6.70 -6.35 -3.78
N LYS A 95 7.59 -6.23 -4.76
CA LYS A 95 8.70 -7.18 -4.96
C LYS A 95 9.58 -7.24 -3.72
N LEU A 96 9.94 -6.09 -3.17
CA LEU A 96 10.79 -6.04 -1.98
C LEU A 96 10.08 -6.65 -0.77
N ARG A 97 8.80 -6.33 -0.57
CA ARG A 97 8.03 -6.86 0.56
C ARG A 97 7.87 -8.38 0.48
N LEU A 98 7.61 -8.92 -0.69
CA LEU A 98 7.52 -10.37 -0.89
C LEU A 98 8.84 -11.06 -0.55
N LYS A 99 9.96 -10.44 -0.91
CA LYS A 99 11.28 -10.95 -0.58
C LYS A 99 11.51 -10.96 0.93
N ILE A 100 11.13 -9.90 1.62
CA ILE A 100 11.25 -9.78 3.08
C ILE A 100 10.38 -10.85 3.77
N ILE A 101 9.14 -11.02 3.33
CA ILE A 101 8.23 -12.02 3.88
C ILE A 101 8.81 -13.42 3.72
N LYS A 102 9.35 -13.73 2.54
CA LYS A 102 9.98 -15.02 2.28
C LYS A 102 11.17 -15.26 3.21
N MET A 103 12.01 -14.27 3.41
CA MET A 103 13.16 -14.35 4.31
C MET A 103 12.75 -14.63 5.75
N HIS A 104 11.69 -13.97 6.23
CA HIS A 104 11.16 -14.22 7.57
C HIS A 104 10.65 -15.64 7.73
N LYS A 105 9.93 -16.17 6.75
CA LYS A 105 9.43 -17.54 6.78
C LYS A 105 10.56 -18.56 6.81
N GLU A 106 11.61 -18.33 6.03
CA GLU A 106 12.78 -19.21 6.00
C GLU A 106 13.47 -19.23 7.37
N ARG A 107 13.59 -18.07 8.04
CA ARG A 107 14.19 -18.00 9.38
C ARG A 107 13.35 -18.76 10.40
N GLU A 108 12.02 -18.64 10.35
CA GLU A 108 11.12 -19.35 11.26
C GLU A 108 11.25 -20.87 11.08
N GLN A 109 11.42 -21.33 9.84
CA GLN A 109 11.56 -22.75 9.54
C GLN A 109 12.89 -23.32 10.00
N GLN A 110 13.91 -22.50 10.13
CA GLN A 110 15.25 -22.91 10.58
C GLN A 110 15.38 -22.91 12.11
N ALA A 111 14.46 -22.28 12.78
CA ALA A 111 14.46 -22.29 14.23
C ALA A 111 13.82 -23.59 14.76
#